data_803b9eddae1a13d65bba32c28b93b5d3
#
_entry.id   803b9eddae1a13d65bba32c28b93b5d3
#
_cell.length_a   1.000
_cell.length_b   1.000
_cell.length_c   1.000
_cell.angle_alpha   90.00
_cell.angle_beta   90.00
_cell.angle_gamma   90.00
#
_symmetry.space_group_name_H-M   'P 1'
#
loop_
_entity.id
_entity.type
_entity.pdbx_description
1 polymer ?
#
loop_
_entity_poly.entity_id
_entity_poly.type
_entity_poly.pdbx_seq_one_letter_code
_entity_poly.pdbx_strand_id
1 'polypeptide(L)'
;MAKTDIRIGFGYDSHEFKAGVPLRIGGMTLDHPEGLAGHSDGDVLLHAITDALLGAVAAGDIGSFFPPGDPRWKDADSAIFLNLALEELQHAGYRVANVDTTLVLAAPKISPIAGEMCARVADLLGVGMDQVSIKAKTPEGLNLDHVAQCHAVVLVERVQEPEELKSMEAVIETQRQLEDVVDDLLSQVHGVPKKRVVTPVYDTEDIT
;
A
#
# COMPACT_ATOMS: atom_id res chain seq x y z
N MET A 1 -6.04 16.39 -16.92
CA MET A 1 -4.57 16.24 -16.87
C MET A 1 -4.27 14.75 -16.83
N ALA A 2 -3.33 14.24 -17.62
CA ALA A 2 -2.90 12.85 -17.52
C ALA A 2 -2.31 12.62 -16.12
N LYS A 3 -2.72 11.53 -15.46
CA LYS A 3 -2.12 11.14 -14.17
C LYS A 3 -0.68 10.69 -14.44
N THR A 4 0.24 11.06 -13.55
CA THR A 4 1.65 10.63 -13.64
C THR A 4 1.72 9.12 -13.48
N ASP A 5 2.48 8.45 -14.34
CA ASP A 5 2.61 6.98 -14.30
C ASP A 5 3.45 6.49 -13.11
N ILE A 6 4.26 7.37 -12.52
CA ILE A 6 5.14 7.07 -11.39
C ILE A 6 4.86 8.05 -10.26
N ARG A 7 4.87 7.57 -9.00
CA ARG A 7 4.81 8.37 -7.78
C ARG A 7 5.84 7.90 -6.76
N ILE A 8 6.21 8.78 -5.87
CA ILE A 8 7.12 8.52 -4.76
C ILE A 8 6.39 8.84 -3.47
N GLY A 9 6.53 7.96 -2.48
CA GLY A 9 6.14 8.22 -1.10
C GLY A 9 7.35 8.17 -0.18
N PHE A 10 7.32 8.97 0.86
CA PHE A 10 8.28 8.98 1.95
C PHE A 10 7.56 8.75 3.27
N GLY A 11 8.09 7.85 4.09
CA GLY A 11 7.59 7.59 5.43
C GLY A 11 8.74 7.64 6.44
N TYR A 12 8.41 8.03 7.65
CA TYR A 12 9.30 8.06 8.78
C TYR A 12 8.55 7.62 10.03
N ASP A 13 9.17 6.75 10.82
CA ASP A 13 8.64 6.37 12.12
C ASP A 13 9.77 6.20 13.14
N SER A 14 9.44 6.33 14.43
CA SER A 14 10.39 6.17 15.52
C SER A 14 9.71 5.65 16.78
N HIS A 15 10.36 4.68 17.42
CA HIS A 15 9.89 4.07 18.66
C HIS A 15 11.02 3.97 19.69
N GLU A 16 10.67 4.16 20.94
CA GLU A 16 11.57 4.00 22.06
C GLU A 16 11.70 2.52 22.43
N PHE A 17 12.91 2.06 22.79
CA PHE A 17 13.11 0.72 23.33
C PHE A 17 12.48 0.60 24.72
N LYS A 18 11.85 -0.54 24.97
CA LYS A 18 11.13 -0.83 26.22
C LYS A 18 11.32 -2.27 26.64
N ALA A 19 11.73 -2.46 27.90
CA ALA A 19 11.86 -3.78 28.49
C ALA A 19 10.50 -4.49 28.62
N GLY A 20 10.52 -5.82 28.42
CA GLY A 20 9.35 -6.68 28.60
C GLY A 20 8.36 -6.68 27.43
N VAL A 21 8.71 -6.07 26.31
CA VAL A 21 7.96 -6.13 25.05
C VAL A 21 8.79 -6.92 24.03
N PRO A 22 8.18 -7.78 23.19
CA PRO A 22 8.89 -8.43 22.09
C PRO A 22 9.40 -7.39 21.07
N LEU A 23 10.63 -7.58 20.56
CA LEU A 23 11.14 -6.75 19.48
C LEU A 23 10.59 -7.25 18.15
N ARG A 24 9.80 -6.41 17.48
CA ARG A 24 9.29 -6.65 16.14
C ARG A 24 9.84 -5.61 15.16
N ILE A 25 10.43 -6.08 14.07
CA ILE A 25 10.93 -5.23 12.98
C ILE A 25 10.77 -6.00 11.65
N GLY A 26 10.08 -5.39 10.68
CA GLY A 26 9.87 -5.94 9.36
C GLY A 26 8.98 -7.20 9.34
N GLY A 27 8.02 -7.28 10.25
CA GLY A 27 7.14 -8.45 10.41
C GLY A 27 7.85 -9.68 10.97
N MET A 28 9.02 -9.50 11.59
CA MET A 28 9.81 -10.55 12.24
C MET A 28 9.93 -10.26 13.74
N THR A 29 9.93 -11.33 14.55
CA THR A 29 10.27 -11.23 15.98
C THR A 29 11.77 -11.49 16.14
N LEU A 30 12.48 -10.53 16.73
CA LEU A 30 13.93 -10.58 16.94
C LEU A 30 14.26 -10.91 18.40
N ASP A 31 15.34 -11.68 18.60
CA ASP A 31 15.84 -12.01 19.93
C ASP A 31 16.59 -10.78 20.50
N HIS A 32 15.94 -10.06 21.42
CA HIS A 32 16.49 -8.89 22.08
C HIS A 32 15.77 -8.71 23.44
N PRO A 33 16.46 -8.23 24.51
CA PRO A 33 15.87 -8.06 25.84
C PRO A 33 14.78 -6.98 25.89
N GLU A 34 14.77 -6.06 24.94
CA GLU A 34 13.80 -4.96 24.83
C GLU A 34 13.16 -4.99 23.45
N GLY A 35 11.88 -4.67 23.39
CA GLY A 35 11.16 -4.40 22.14
C GLY A 35 10.90 -2.91 21.95
N LEU A 36 10.08 -2.55 20.98
CA LEU A 36 9.74 -1.18 20.70
C LEU A 36 8.38 -0.81 21.33
N ALA A 37 8.33 0.33 22.02
CA ALA A 37 7.11 0.84 22.59
C ALA A 37 6.20 1.38 21.49
N GLY A 38 4.93 0.95 21.48
CA GLY A 38 3.94 1.41 20.52
C GLY A 38 2.52 1.14 21.01
N HIS A 39 1.53 1.62 20.29
CA HIS A 39 0.13 1.27 20.53
C HIS A 39 -0.19 -0.11 19.94
N SER A 40 0.41 -0.40 18.77
CA SER A 40 0.41 -1.71 18.12
C SER A 40 1.63 -2.54 18.57
N ASP A 41 2.16 -3.38 17.71
CA ASP A 41 3.36 -4.19 17.99
C ASP A 41 4.69 -3.42 17.88
N GLY A 42 4.64 -2.13 17.51
CA GLY A 42 5.79 -1.21 17.46
C GLY A 42 6.77 -1.47 16.31
N ASP A 43 6.34 -2.14 15.25
CA ASP A 43 7.20 -2.40 14.08
C ASP A 43 7.50 -1.10 13.30
N VAL A 44 8.58 -0.44 13.66
CA VAL A 44 9.02 0.84 13.09
C VAL A 44 9.28 0.78 11.57
N LEU A 45 9.67 -0.40 11.05
CA LEU A 45 9.93 -0.59 9.62
C LEU A 45 8.63 -0.67 8.82
N LEU A 46 7.67 -1.48 9.28
CA LEU A 46 6.38 -1.60 8.61
C LEU A 46 5.55 -0.33 8.71
N HIS A 47 5.62 0.41 9.83
CA HIS A 47 4.96 1.70 9.97
C HIS A 47 5.50 2.74 8.98
N ALA A 48 6.83 2.86 8.87
CA ALA A 48 7.43 3.79 7.91
C ALA A 48 7.09 3.43 6.45
N ILE A 49 7.03 2.14 6.10
CA ILE A 49 6.61 1.69 4.76
C ILE A 49 5.12 2.00 4.54
N THR A 50 4.26 1.78 5.54
CA THR A 50 2.82 2.09 5.49
C THR A 50 2.61 3.56 5.18
N ASP A 51 3.26 4.47 5.91
CA ASP A 51 3.17 5.91 5.68
C ASP A 51 3.69 6.30 4.29
N ALA A 52 4.78 5.67 3.84
CA ALA A 52 5.30 5.92 2.50
C ALA A 52 4.29 5.53 1.40
N LEU A 53 3.60 4.39 1.55
CA LEU A 53 2.58 3.92 0.59
C LEU A 53 1.38 4.86 0.57
N LEU A 54 0.83 5.21 1.73
CA LEU A 54 -0.30 6.14 1.87
C LEU A 54 0.06 7.52 1.30
N GLY A 55 1.26 8.03 1.63
CA GLY A 55 1.77 9.29 1.11
C GLY A 55 1.92 9.31 -0.41
N ALA A 56 2.35 8.20 -1.04
CA ALA A 56 2.49 8.09 -2.50
C ALA A 56 1.16 8.34 -3.24
N VAL A 57 0.03 7.97 -2.63
CA VAL A 57 -1.30 8.16 -3.22
C VAL A 57 -2.09 9.32 -2.59
N ALA A 58 -1.44 10.09 -1.71
CA ALA A 58 -2.04 11.22 -0.99
C ALA A 58 -3.26 10.82 -0.13
N ALA A 59 -3.22 9.61 0.45
CA ALA A 59 -4.29 9.09 1.31
C ALA A 59 -4.15 9.52 2.79
N GLY A 60 -3.07 10.20 3.16
CA GLY A 60 -2.79 10.61 4.54
C GLY A 60 -1.70 9.75 5.18
N ASP A 61 -1.87 9.37 6.43
CA ASP A 61 -0.91 8.64 7.26
C ASP A 61 -1.57 7.50 8.04
N ILE A 62 -0.76 6.66 8.68
CA ILE A 62 -1.22 5.53 9.50
C ILE A 62 -2.16 5.97 10.63
N GLY A 63 -1.92 7.14 11.24
CA GLY A 63 -2.74 7.68 12.34
C GLY A 63 -4.14 8.07 11.90
N SER A 64 -4.32 8.45 10.64
CA SER A 64 -5.63 8.78 10.04
C SER A 64 -6.52 7.55 9.89
N PHE A 65 -5.96 6.38 9.59
CA PHE A 65 -6.69 5.11 9.45
C PHE A 65 -6.80 4.35 10.78
N PHE A 66 -5.76 4.42 11.60
CA PHE A 66 -5.63 3.71 12.87
C PHE A 66 -5.35 4.68 14.03
N PRO A 67 -6.35 5.43 14.48
CA PRO A 67 -6.16 6.46 15.51
C PRO A 67 -5.50 5.90 16.76
N PRO A 68 -4.42 6.56 17.28
CA PRO A 68 -3.81 6.20 18.53
C PRO A 68 -4.84 6.25 19.66
N GLY A 69 -4.88 5.19 20.49
CA GLY A 69 -5.84 5.09 21.59
C GLY A 69 -7.12 4.31 21.25
N ASP A 70 -7.35 3.92 20.00
CA ASP A 70 -8.43 2.98 19.67
C ASP A 70 -8.05 1.57 20.15
N PRO A 71 -8.81 0.97 21.09
CA PRO A 71 -8.45 -0.31 21.69
C PRO A 71 -8.43 -1.48 20.71
N ARG A 72 -9.02 -1.33 19.53
CA ARG A 72 -8.99 -2.35 18.46
C ARG A 72 -7.58 -2.60 17.94
N TRP A 73 -6.72 -1.60 18.00
CA TRP A 73 -5.36 -1.65 17.45
C TRP A 73 -4.29 -1.89 18.51
N LYS A 74 -4.71 -2.06 19.77
CA LYS A 74 -3.78 -2.38 20.82
C LYS A 74 -3.11 -3.73 20.54
N ASP A 75 -1.77 -3.72 20.53
CA ASP A 75 -0.92 -4.89 20.26
C ASP A 75 -1.19 -5.55 18.88
N ALA A 76 -1.86 -4.85 17.96
CA ALA A 76 -2.14 -5.34 16.62
C ALA A 76 -0.85 -5.54 15.81
N ASP A 77 -0.85 -6.56 14.95
CA ASP A 77 0.23 -6.84 14.00
C ASP A 77 0.29 -5.73 12.93
N SER A 78 1.44 -5.09 12.76
CA SER A 78 1.61 -3.99 11.81
C SER A 78 1.44 -4.42 10.33
N ALA A 79 1.47 -5.71 10.04
CA ALA A 79 1.12 -6.21 8.71
C ALA A 79 -0.34 -5.88 8.32
N ILE A 80 -1.25 -5.71 9.30
CA ILE A 80 -2.64 -5.28 9.04
C ILE A 80 -2.65 -3.86 8.46
N PHE A 81 -1.83 -2.97 9.02
CA PHE A 81 -1.74 -1.58 8.57
C PHE A 81 -1.12 -1.48 7.18
N LEU A 82 -0.08 -2.29 6.94
CA LEU A 82 0.56 -2.39 5.64
C LEU A 82 -0.41 -2.89 4.56
N ASN A 83 -1.21 -3.93 4.86
CA ASN A 83 -2.21 -4.46 3.94
C ASN A 83 -3.25 -3.40 3.55
N LEU A 84 -3.77 -2.63 4.51
CA LEU A 84 -4.69 -1.53 4.21
C LEU A 84 -4.04 -0.48 3.29
N ALA A 85 -2.78 -0.11 3.55
CA ALA A 85 -2.06 0.83 2.67
C ALA A 85 -1.87 0.28 1.25
N LEU A 86 -1.70 -1.03 1.10
CA LEU A 86 -1.65 -1.70 -0.21
C LEU A 86 -3.02 -1.69 -0.90
N GLU A 87 -4.12 -1.87 -0.16
CA GLU A 87 -5.48 -1.73 -0.71
C GLU A 87 -5.74 -0.31 -1.21
N GLU A 88 -5.40 0.72 -0.43
CA GLU A 88 -5.50 2.12 -0.84
C GLU A 88 -4.67 2.44 -2.09
N LEU A 89 -3.45 1.86 -2.16
CA LEU A 89 -2.58 1.97 -3.33
C LEU A 89 -3.24 1.36 -4.57
N GLN A 90 -3.81 0.16 -4.44
CA GLN A 90 -4.51 -0.55 -5.53
C GLN A 90 -5.77 0.21 -5.98
N HIS A 91 -6.59 0.70 -5.05
CA HIS A 91 -7.76 1.54 -5.35
C HIS A 91 -7.38 2.80 -6.12
N ALA A 92 -6.20 3.38 -5.84
CA ALA A 92 -5.67 4.51 -6.60
C ALA A 92 -5.13 4.14 -7.99
N GLY A 93 -5.06 2.84 -8.32
CA GLY A 93 -4.57 2.30 -9.60
C GLY A 93 -3.05 2.24 -9.69
N TYR A 94 -2.37 2.03 -8.55
CA TYR A 94 -0.91 1.90 -8.49
C TYR A 94 -0.50 0.56 -7.87
N ARG A 95 0.75 0.16 -8.13
CA ARG A 95 1.43 -0.96 -7.49
C ARG A 95 2.82 -0.56 -7.04
N VAL A 96 3.38 -1.29 -6.10
CA VAL A 96 4.75 -1.07 -5.63
C VAL A 96 5.73 -1.46 -6.74
N ALA A 97 6.67 -0.55 -7.06
CA ALA A 97 7.77 -0.82 -7.98
C ALA A 97 9.05 -1.17 -7.20
N ASN A 98 9.38 -0.40 -6.14
CA ASN A 98 10.43 -0.77 -5.20
C ASN A 98 10.28 -0.03 -3.87
N VAL A 99 10.95 -0.57 -2.84
CA VAL A 99 11.05 0.02 -1.50
C VAL A 99 12.51 0.10 -1.08
N ASP A 100 12.94 1.26 -0.62
CA ASP A 100 14.26 1.47 -0.04
C ASP A 100 14.14 2.05 1.37
N THR A 101 14.72 1.39 2.35
CA THR A 101 14.62 1.79 3.75
C THR A 101 15.97 1.96 4.42
N THR A 102 15.99 2.76 5.47
CA THR A 102 17.14 2.92 6.36
C THR A 102 16.66 2.84 7.81
N LEU A 103 17.03 1.75 8.49
CA LEU A 103 16.86 1.58 9.93
C LEU A 103 18.03 2.22 10.67
N VAL A 104 17.75 3.00 11.70
CA VAL A 104 18.75 3.57 12.60
C VAL A 104 18.46 3.07 14.01
N LEU A 105 19.34 2.21 14.55
CA LEU A 105 19.22 1.62 15.90
C LEU A 105 20.57 1.15 16.41
N ALA A 106 20.75 1.17 17.74
CA ALA A 106 21.98 0.72 18.39
C ALA A 106 22.12 -0.80 18.35
N ALA A 107 21.03 -1.51 18.60
CA ALA A 107 20.94 -2.97 18.67
C ALA A 107 19.51 -3.43 18.30
N PRO A 108 19.32 -4.71 17.87
CA PRO A 108 20.35 -5.67 17.48
C PRO A 108 21.02 -5.31 16.15
N LYS A 109 22.11 -6.03 15.78
CA LYS A 109 22.69 -5.91 14.45
C LYS A 109 21.75 -6.51 13.40
N ILE A 110 21.31 -5.70 12.46
CA ILE A 110 20.40 -6.11 11.37
C ILE A 110 21.12 -6.82 10.23
N SER A 111 22.39 -6.48 9.96
CA SER A 111 23.12 -7.03 8.81
C SER A 111 23.08 -8.57 8.68
N PRO A 112 23.16 -9.36 9.76
CA PRO A 112 23.10 -10.83 9.62
C PRO A 112 21.74 -11.38 9.16
N ILE A 113 20.66 -10.63 9.41
CA ILE A 113 19.27 -11.03 9.15
C ILE A 113 18.61 -10.18 8.05
N ALA A 114 19.35 -9.23 7.48
CA ALA A 114 18.79 -8.30 6.49
C ALA A 114 18.18 -9.02 5.28
N GLY A 115 18.79 -10.12 4.83
CA GLY A 115 18.25 -10.91 3.72
C GLY A 115 16.90 -11.56 4.03
N GLU A 116 16.74 -12.14 5.23
CA GLU A 116 15.47 -12.71 5.68
C GLU A 116 14.41 -11.62 5.86
N MET A 117 14.82 -10.48 6.39
CA MET A 117 13.93 -9.32 6.57
C MET A 117 13.46 -8.75 5.22
N CYS A 118 14.37 -8.63 4.22
CA CYS A 118 13.99 -8.26 2.85
C CYS A 118 12.99 -9.24 2.24
N ALA A 119 13.22 -10.56 2.39
CA ALA A 119 12.31 -11.58 1.90
C ALA A 119 10.93 -11.46 2.55
N ARG A 120 10.89 -11.28 3.88
CA ARG A 120 9.62 -11.12 4.62
C ARG A 120 8.85 -9.87 4.19
N VAL A 121 9.53 -8.74 4.04
CA VAL A 121 8.89 -7.48 3.59
C VAL A 121 8.44 -7.63 2.13
N ALA A 122 9.22 -8.27 1.27
CA ALA A 122 8.83 -8.54 -0.12
C ALA A 122 7.55 -9.39 -0.21
N ASP A 123 7.44 -10.44 0.61
CA ASP A 123 6.24 -11.29 0.71
C ASP A 123 5.02 -10.46 1.13
N LEU A 124 5.17 -9.61 2.15
CA LEU A 124 4.09 -8.75 2.64
C LEU A 124 3.62 -7.74 1.59
N LEU A 125 4.55 -7.23 0.78
CA LEU A 125 4.26 -6.25 -0.28
C LEU A 125 3.79 -6.90 -1.60
N GLY A 126 3.93 -8.23 -1.75
CA GLY A 126 3.65 -8.92 -3.00
C GLY A 126 4.61 -8.58 -4.14
N VAL A 127 5.89 -8.32 -3.82
CA VAL A 127 6.94 -7.94 -4.79
C VAL A 127 8.12 -8.90 -4.75
N GLY A 128 9.03 -8.80 -5.71
CA GLY A 128 10.29 -9.54 -5.70
C GLY A 128 11.25 -9.04 -4.61
N MET A 129 12.08 -9.93 -4.07
CA MET A 129 13.09 -9.59 -3.07
C MET A 129 14.10 -8.54 -3.58
N ASP A 130 14.36 -8.52 -4.88
CA ASP A 130 15.22 -7.53 -5.57
C ASP A 130 14.63 -6.12 -5.62
N GLN A 131 13.33 -5.97 -5.27
CA GLN A 131 12.64 -4.69 -5.18
C GLN A 131 12.64 -4.11 -3.75
N VAL A 132 13.23 -4.81 -2.76
CA VAL A 132 13.25 -4.39 -1.36
C VAL A 132 14.69 -4.21 -0.88
N SER A 133 15.01 -3.02 -0.39
CA SER A 133 16.30 -2.68 0.20
C SER A 133 16.13 -2.24 1.65
N ILE A 134 16.85 -2.92 2.56
CA ILE A 134 16.88 -2.58 3.99
C ILE A 134 18.34 -2.33 4.40
N LYS A 135 18.65 -1.07 4.68
CA LYS A 135 19.94 -0.62 5.19
C LYS A 135 19.84 -0.37 6.69
N ALA A 136 20.88 -0.72 7.43
CA ALA A 136 20.96 -0.41 8.85
C ALA A 136 22.14 0.53 9.15
N LYS A 137 21.90 1.45 10.07
CA LYS A 137 22.87 2.41 10.61
C LYS A 137 22.82 2.41 12.13
N THR A 138 23.95 2.75 12.74
CA THR A 138 24.00 3.04 14.18
C THR A 138 23.74 4.53 14.41
N PRO A 139 23.31 4.93 15.63
CA PRO A 139 23.11 6.33 15.99
C PRO A 139 24.40 7.17 16.06
N GLU A 140 25.58 6.57 15.88
CA GLU A 140 26.90 7.25 15.81
C GLU A 140 27.19 8.18 17.02
N GLY A 141 26.73 7.78 18.23
CA GLY A 141 26.98 8.55 19.45
C GLY A 141 26.11 9.81 19.62
N LEU A 142 24.99 9.90 18.92
CA LEU A 142 24.06 11.01 19.00
C LEU A 142 23.10 10.91 20.23
N ASN A 143 23.36 10.02 21.18
CA ASN A 143 22.51 9.72 22.35
C ASN A 143 21.08 9.22 21.96
N LEU A 144 20.98 8.53 20.83
CA LEU A 144 19.73 7.93 20.34
C LEU A 144 19.71 6.40 20.51
N ASP A 145 20.57 5.85 21.38
CA ASP A 145 20.67 4.39 21.59
C ASP A 145 19.40 3.76 22.15
N HIS A 146 18.54 4.58 22.74
CA HIS A 146 17.24 4.19 23.31
C HIS A 146 16.09 4.26 22.29
N VAL A 147 16.36 4.58 21.02
CA VAL A 147 15.34 4.77 19.97
C VAL A 147 15.71 3.95 18.73
N ALA A 148 14.73 3.30 18.14
CA ALA A 148 14.81 2.81 16.76
C ALA A 148 14.04 3.76 15.84
N GLN A 149 14.62 4.07 14.69
CA GLN A 149 14.04 4.94 13.67
C GLN A 149 14.07 4.24 12.31
N CYS A 150 13.10 4.53 11.48
CA CYS A 150 13.07 4.07 10.10
C CYS A 150 12.69 5.20 9.15
N HIS A 151 13.43 5.31 8.07
CA HIS A 151 13.09 6.11 6.90
C HIS A 151 12.78 5.16 5.76
N ALA A 152 11.64 5.33 5.11
CA ALA A 152 11.22 4.54 3.96
C ALA A 152 10.93 5.45 2.76
N VAL A 153 11.40 5.03 1.60
CA VAL A 153 11.02 5.61 0.31
C VAL A 153 10.40 4.50 -0.53
N VAL A 154 9.21 4.74 -1.07
CA VAL A 154 8.58 3.83 -2.01
C VAL A 154 8.46 4.49 -3.37
N LEU A 155 8.77 3.73 -4.41
CA LEU A 155 8.41 4.05 -5.78
C LEU A 155 7.20 3.21 -6.13
N VAL A 156 6.15 3.85 -6.65
CA VAL A 156 4.95 3.18 -7.13
C VAL A 156 4.70 3.55 -8.57
N GLU A 157 4.21 2.60 -9.34
CA GLU A 157 3.88 2.78 -10.75
C GLU A 157 2.42 2.48 -11.01
N ARG A 158 1.85 3.13 -12.02
CA ARG A 158 0.48 2.91 -12.42
C ARG A 158 0.31 1.50 -13.00
N VAL A 159 -0.71 0.81 -12.52
CA VAL A 159 -1.13 -0.45 -13.15
C VAL A 159 -1.67 -0.11 -14.54
N GLN A 160 -1.02 -0.64 -15.58
CA GLN A 160 -1.50 -0.51 -16.94
C GLN A 160 -2.58 -1.55 -17.17
N GLU A 161 -3.73 -1.12 -17.65
CA GLU A 161 -4.75 -2.06 -18.13
C GLU A 161 -4.18 -2.85 -19.30
N PRO A 162 -4.42 -4.16 -19.37
CA PRO A 162 -4.04 -4.96 -20.53
C PRO A 162 -4.60 -4.34 -21.81
N GLU A 163 -3.81 -4.28 -22.87
CA GLU A 163 -4.24 -3.75 -24.19
C GLU A 163 -5.51 -4.48 -24.71
N GLU A 164 -5.68 -5.75 -24.35
CA GLU A 164 -6.87 -6.54 -24.67
C GLU A 164 -8.15 -5.99 -24.00
N LEU A 165 -8.07 -5.54 -22.74
CA LEU A 165 -9.19 -4.91 -22.03
C LEU A 165 -9.57 -3.57 -22.68
N LYS A 166 -8.58 -2.74 -22.96
CA LYS A 166 -8.79 -1.45 -23.65
C LYS A 166 -9.41 -1.63 -25.03
N SER A 167 -8.99 -2.66 -25.78
CA SER A 167 -9.56 -2.98 -27.08
C SER A 167 -11.01 -3.47 -26.97
N MET A 168 -11.35 -4.27 -25.95
CA MET A 168 -12.72 -4.70 -25.68
C MET A 168 -13.63 -3.52 -25.29
N GLU A 169 -13.16 -2.63 -24.41
CA GLU A 169 -13.93 -1.43 -24.02
C GLU A 169 -14.20 -0.52 -25.22
N ALA A 170 -13.20 -0.32 -26.08
CA ALA A 170 -13.35 0.44 -27.31
C ALA A 170 -14.36 -0.20 -28.27
N VAL A 171 -14.40 -1.53 -28.37
CA VAL A 171 -15.38 -2.27 -29.17
C VAL A 171 -16.79 -2.12 -28.61
N ILE A 172 -16.95 -2.26 -27.28
CA ILE A 172 -18.24 -2.11 -26.59
C ILE A 172 -18.79 -0.68 -26.78
N GLU A 173 -17.92 0.32 -26.64
CA GLU A 173 -18.31 1.73 -26.82
C GLU A 173 -18.71 2.01 -28.27
N THR A 174 -17.97 1.46 -29.24
CA THR A 174 -18.32 1.57 -30.67
C THR A 174 -19.66 0.89 -30.97
N GLN A 175 -19.93 -0.25 -30.35
CA GLN A 175 -21.20 -0.97 -30.53
C GLN A 175 -22.37 -0.18 -29.93
N ARG A 176 -22.22 0.43 -28.77
CA ARG A 176 -23.22 1.35 -28.18
C ARG A 176 -23.53 2.54 -29.10
N GLN A 177 -22.50 3.17 -29.63
CA GLN A 177 -22.66 4.30 -30.55
C GLN A 177 -23.41 3.89 -31.83
N LEU A 178 -23.15 2.68 -32.37
CA LEU A 178 -23.87 2.13 -33.52
C LEU A 178 -25.34 1.86 -33.18
N GLU A 179 -25.64 1.29 -32.04
CA GLU A 179 -27.02 1.05 -31.57
C GLU A 179 -27.80 2.37 -31.45
N ASP A 180 -27.19 3.41 -30.86
CA ASP A 180 -27.80 4.74 -30.76
C ASP A 180 -28.11 5.36 -32.14
N VAL A 181 -27.21 5.21 -33.10
CA VAL A 181 -27.41 5.68 -34.48
C VAL A 181 -28.52 4.91 -35.18
N VAL A 182 -28.57 3.59 -35.02
CA VAL A 182 -29.63 2.76 -35.59
C VAL A 182 -30.99 3.11 -35.00
N ASP A 183 -31.08 3.32 -33.70
CA ASP A 183 -32.30 3.71 -33.03
C ASP A 183 -32.78 5.12 -33.47
N ASP A 184 -31.87 6.04 -33.70
CA ASP A 184 -32.18 7.35 -34.24
C ASP A 184 -32.72 7.29 -35.68
N LEU A 185 -32.09 6.50 -36.53
CA LEU A 185 -32.56 6.26 -37.89
C LEU A 185 -33.94 5.58 -37.95
N LEU A 186 -34.17 4.57 -37.09
CA LEU A 186 -35.44 3.86 -37.00
C LEU A 186 -36.55 4.80 -36.52
N SER A 187 -36.25 5.70 -35.58
CA SER A 187 -37.19 6.70 -35.12
C SER A 187 -37.61 7.69 -36.18
N GLN A 188 -36.68 8.07 -37.06
CA GLN A 188 -36.94 8.97 -38.20
C GLN A 188 -37.76 8.30 -39.32
N VAL A 189 -37.57 6.99 -39.56
CA VAL A 189 -38.26 6.26 -40.65
C VAL A 189 -39.66 5.82 -40.26
N HIS A 190 -39.87 5.41 -39.02
CA HIS A 190 -41.13 4.76 -38.58
C HIS A 190 -41.97 5.59 -37.59
N GLY A 191 -41.52 6.76 -37.15
CA GLY A 191 -42.25 7.60 -36.17
C GLY A 191 -42.45 6.92 -34.80
N VAL A 192 -41.68 5.85 -34.51
CA VAL A 192 -41.75 5.12 -33.27
C VAL A 192 -40.90 5.79 -32.19
N PRO A 193 -41.44 6.15 -31.02
CA PRO A 193 -40.65 6.81 -29.98
C PRO A 193 -39.54 5.89 -29.46
N LYS A 194 -38.35 6.49 -29.15
CA LYS A 194 -37.16 5.80 -28.61
C LYS A 194 -37.55 4.87 -27.45
N LYS A 195 -37.32 3.58 -27.59
CA LYS A 195 -37.35 2.64 -26.46
C LYS A 195 -36.21 2.98 -25.53
N ARG A 196 -36.47 3.41 -24.30
CA ARG A 196 -35.51 3.47 -23.25
C ARG A 196 -34.97 2.06 -22.99
N VAL A 197 -33.77 1.76 -23.43
CA VAL A 197 -33.05 0.55 -23.00
C VAL A 197 -32.73 0.73 -21.53
N VAL A 198 -33.44 0.02 -20.67
CA VAL A 198 -33.08 -0.11 -19.27
C VAL A 198 -31.89 -1.07 -19.23
N THR A 199 -30.71 -0.53 -19.05
CA THR A 199 -29.51 -1.34 -18.77
C THR A 199 -29.78 -2.14 -17.50
N PRO A 200 -29.67 -3.47 -17.49
CA PRO A 200 -29.76 -4.22 -16.25
C PRO A 200 -28.59 -3.81 -15.38
N VAL A 201 -28.88 -3.18 -14.24
CA VAL A 201 -27.93 -3.00 -13.16
C VAL A 201 -27.72 -4.40 -12.58
N TYR A 202 -26.60 -5.02 -12.89
CA TYR A 202 -26.18 -6.22 -12.17
C TYR A 202 -25.75 -5.75 -10.78
N ASP A 203 -26.60 -6.01 -9.81
CA ASP A 203 -26.31 -5.81 -8.40
C ASP A 203 -25.24 -6.84 -8.00
N THR A 204 -24.06 -6.35 -7.63
CA THR A 204 -22.91 -7.20 -7.26
C THR A 204 -23.01 -7.71 -5.81
N GLU A 205 -24.17 -7.62 -5.16
CA GLU A 205 -24.35 -8.06 -3.77
C GLU A 205 -24.66 -9.57 -3.59
N ASP A 206 -24.74 -10.38 -4.65
CA ASP A 206 -25.12 -11.81 -4.54
C ASP A 206 -23.99 -12.80 -4.85
N ILE A 207 -22.70 -12.48 -4.51
CA ILE A 207 -21.64 -13.49 -4.48
C ILE A 207 -20.96 -13.41 -3.10
N THR A 208 -21.59 -14.04 -2.09
CA THR A 208 -20.92 -14.52 -0.88
C THR A 208 -20.58 -16.00 -1.03
#